data_cb96c4b956c8fa48266f20a5ae9001b6
#
_entry.id   cb96c4b956c8fa48266f20a5ae9001b6
#
_cell.length_a   1.000
_cell.length_b   1.000
_cell.length_c   1.000
_cell.angle_alpha   90.00
_cell.angle_beta   90.00
_cell.angle_gamma   90.00
#
_symmetry.space_group_name_H-M   'P 1'
#
loop_
_entity.id
_entity.type
_entity.pdbx_description
1 polymer ?
#
loop_
_entity_poly.entity_id
_entity_poly.type
_entity_poly.pdbx_seq_one_letter_code
_entity_poly.pdbx_strand_id
1 'polypeptide(L)'
;MLAIYKREVRSYFNSMIGCVFAAFLTIIGGVYFMVYNLYSGYPFFAYSLAGVIFMLLISVPILSMKSFAEDRKNKTDQLLLTSPVSLVEIVLGKYLAMVTVFAIPCVIYCIFPLIIKLQGTAHFLVDYSSILAFFLLGCVFIAIGMFLSSLTESPVIAAITTCAALFFFYLLDNLLQYFPSSAISNLVIWIIIFALIGLLIYHITKNQMIAGIVTGIGYIAGIVVYFVKKTLLESLFSTLLGHLVLTDIFYNFSQNYIFDLGGLLTYLSLIILLVFLTVQTFEKRRWS
;
A
#
# COMPACT_ATOMS: atom_id res chain seq x y z
N MET A 1 -6.55 7.04 -23.32
CA MET A 1 -6.78 7.01 -21.88
C MET A 1 -8.26 6.99 -21.48
N LEU A 2 -9.10 7.98 -21.81
CA LEU A 2 -10.49 8.12 -21.33
C LEU A 2 -11.42 6.97 -21.74
N ALA A 3 -11.24 6.39 -22.93
CA ALA A 3 -12.01 5.25 -23.40
C ALA A 3 -11.73 3.98 -22.58
N ILE A 4 -10.44 3.75 -22.22
CA ILE A 4 -10.05 2.61 -21.38
C ILE A 4 -10.62 2.79 -19.98
N TYR A 5 -10.47 3.97 -19.39
CA TYR A 5 -11.05 4.29 -18.09
C TYR A 5 -12.56 4.01 -18.03
N LYS A 6 -13.33 4.53 -18.99
CA LYS A 6 -14.79 4.30 -19.03
C LYS A 6 -15.15 2.81 -19.19
N ARG A 7 -14.40 2.08 -20.02
CA ARG A 7 -14.56 0.63 -20.19
C ARG A 7 -14.31 -0.10 -18.85
N GLU A 8 -13.22 0.22 -18.16
CA GLU A 8 -12.86 -0.43 -16.90
C GLU A 8 -13.88 -0.11 -15.80
N VAL A 9 -14.25 1.15 -15.60
CA VAL A 9 -15.29 1.53 -14.63
C VAL A 9 -16.58 0.75 -14.91
N ARG A 10 -17.04 0.72 -16.16
CA ARG A 10 -18.22 -0.04 -16.54
C ARG A 10 -18.07 -1.55 -16.27
N SER A 11 -16.87 -2.10 -16.50
CA SER A 11 -16.56 -3.49 -16.20
C SER A 11 -16.66 -3.82 -14.71
N TYR A 12 -16.19 -2.95 -13.82
CA TYR A 12 -16.31 -3.13 -12.36
C TYR A 12 -17.76 -3.14 -11.89
N PHE A 13 -18.60 -2.27 -12.45
CA PHE A 13 -20.03 -2.23 -12.08
C PHE A 13 -20.83 -3.36 -12.71
N ASN A 14 -20.57 -3.71 -13.96
CA ASN A 14 -21.24 -4.83 -14.62
C ASN A 14 -20.93 -6.20 -13.99
N SER A 15 -19.69 -6.39 -13.48
CA SER A 15 -19.30 -7.63 -12.79
C SER A 15 -19.72 -7.66 -11.32
N MET A 16 -20.45 -6.68 -10.82
CA MET A 16 -20.84 -6.49 -9.42
C MET A 16 -19.68 -6.34 -8.41
N ILE A 17 -18.43 -6.60 -8.80
CA ILE A 17 -17.28 -6.49 -7.88
C ILE A 17 -17.14 -5.07 -7.34
N GLY A 18 -17.29 -4.05 -8.18
CA GLY A 18 -17.26 -2.66 -7.77
C GLY A 18 -18.38 -2.29 -6.79
N CYS A 19 -19.61 -2.77 -7.07
CA CYS A 19 -20.75 -2.55 -6.18
C CYS A 19 -20.58 -3.24 -4.83
N VAL A 20 -20.13 -4.50 -4.83
CA VAL A 20 -19.88 -5.27 -3.60
C VAL A 20 -18.76 -4.63 -2.78
N PHE A 21 -17.66 -4.21 -3.42
CA PHE A 21 -16.56 -3.51 -2.76
C PHE A 21 -17.03 -2.20 -2.11
N ALA A 22 -17.74 -1.34 -2.85
CA ALA A 22 -18.23 -0.07 -2.34
C ALA A 22 -19.25 -0.27 -1.21
N ALA A 23 -20.19 -1.20 -1.37
CA ALA A 23 -21.18 -1.54 -0.36
C ALA A 23 -20.53 -2.10 0.91
N PHE A 24 -19.58 -3.03 0.77
CA PHE A 24 -18.84 -3.62 1.89
C PHE A 24 -18.13 -2.55 2.74
N LEU A 25 -17.33 -1.68 2.10
CA LEU A 25 -16.65 -0.61 2.83
C LEU A 25 -17.63 0.37 3.46
N THR A 26 -18.70 0.76 2.75
CA THR A 26 -19.71 1.68 3.29
C THR A 26 -20.41 1.10 4.51
N ILE A 27 -20.81 -0.18 4.46
CA ILE A 27 -21.48 -0.85 5.59
C ILE A 27 -20.52 -0.95 6.78
N ILE A 28 -19.28 -1.40 6.57
CA ILE A 28 -18.29 -1.53 7.63
C ILE A 28 -17.97 -0.17 8.25
N GLY A 29 -17.75 0.87 7.43
CA GLY A 29 -17.55 2.24 7.94
C GLY A 29 -18.74 2.76 8.72
N GLY A 30 -19.97 2.45 8.28
CA GLY A 30 -21.21 2.77 9.01
C GLY A 30 -21.32 2.04 10.33
N VAL A 31 -20.91 0.76 10.42
CA VAL A 31 -20.87 -0.01 11.67
C VAL A 31 -19.86 0.61 12.66
N TYR A 32 -18.64 0.89 12.21
CA TYR A 32 -17.63 1.56 13.05
C TYR A 32 -18.10 2.95 13.50
N PHE A 33 -18.72 3.73 12.61
CA PHE A 33 -19.32 5.02 12.94
C PHE A 33 -20.41 4.88 14.00
N MET A 34 -21.30 3.90 13.87
CA MET A 34 -22.36 3.63 14.83
C MET A 34 -21.79 3.30 16.22
N VAL A 35 -20.78 2.43 16.28
CA VAL A 35 -20.20 1.97 17.55
C VAL A 35 -19.38 3.09 18.21
N TYR A 36 -18.47 3.72 17.48
CA TYR A 36 -17.57 4.70 18.10
C TYR A 36 -18.20 6.09 18.24
N ASN A 37 -18.85 6.60 17.21
CA ASN A 37 -19.35 7.98 17.24
C ASN A 37 -20.75 8.09 17.85
N LEU A 38 -21.69 7.22 17.45
CA LEU A 38 -23.07 7.34 17.95
C LEU A 38 -23.28 6.70 19.32
N TYR A 39 -22.75 5.49 19.54
CA TYR A 39 -22.95 4.77 20.79
C TYR A 39 -21.96 5.19 21.88
N SER A 40 -20.67 5.27 21.56
CA SER A 40 -19.62 5.66 22.52
C SER A 40 -19.44 7.17 22.65
N GLY A 41 -20.08 7.99 21.79
CA GLY A 41 -20.05 9.45 21.86
C GLY A 41 -18.70 10.09 21.51
N TYR A 42 -17.81 9.37 20.77
CA TYR A 42 -16.54 9.95 20.33
C TYR A 42 -16.76 11.06 19.29
N PRO A 43 -16.23 12.28 19.49
CA PRO A 43 -16.47 13.41 18.61
C PRO A 43 -15.65 13.40 17.31
N PHE A 44 -14.74 12.42 17.12
CA PHE A 44 -13.86 12.31 15.97
C PHE A 44 -14.21 11.10 15.10
N PHE A 45 -14.56 11.36 13.85
CA PHE A 45 -14.77 10.27 12.86
C PHE A 45 -13.48 9.54 12.50
N ALA A 46 -12.34 10.20 12.67
CA ALA A 46 -11.02 9.64 12.45
C ALA A 46 -10.77 8.29 13.14
N TYR A 47 -11.32 8.08 14.35
CA TYR A 47 -11.24 6.79 15.07
C TYR A 47 -11.97 5.66 14.35
N SER A 48 -13.14 5.95 13.79
CA SER A 48 -13.91 4.97 13.00
C SER A 48 -13.16 4.58 11.73
N LEU A 49 -12.51 5.55 11.06
CA LEU A 49 -11.69 5.27 9.88
C LEU A 49 -10.49 4.36 10.19
N ALA A 50 -9.86 4.50 11.35
CA ALA A 50 -8.77 3.62 11.76
C ALA A 50 -9.19 2.14 11.77
N GLY A 51 -10.41 1.83 12.23
CA GLY A 51 -10.98 0.48 12.17
C GLY A 51 -11.22 -0.01 10.74
N VAL A 52 -11.61 0.89 9.83
CA VAL A 52 -11.86 0.54 8.42
C VAL A 52 -10.57 0.19 7.67
N ILE A 53 -9.39 0.69 8.08
CA ILE A 53 -8.10 0.37 7.43
C ILE A 53 -7.88 -1.15 7.39
N PHE A 54 -8.17 -1.87 8.47
CA PHE A 54 -8.03 -3.33 8.47
C PHE A 54 -8.90 -3.99 7.39
N MET A 55 -10.08 -3.47 7.12
CA MET A 55 -10.96 -4.00 6.08
C MET A 55 -10.49 -3.68 4.67
N LEU A 56 -9.67 -2.63 4.48
CA LEU A 56 -9.00 -2.37 3.20
C LEU A 56 -8.02 -3.48 2.83
N LEU A 57 -7.36 -4.12 3.81
CA LEU A 57 -6.39 -5.20 3.57
C LEU A 57 -7.06 -6.41 2.88
N ILE A 58 -8.34 -6.62 3.11
CA ILE A 58 -9.11 -7.71 2.53
C ILE A 58 -9.80 -7.27 1.24
N SER A 59 -10.37 -6.07 1.23
CA SER A 59 -11.18 -5.61 0.11
C SER A 59 -10.36 -5.16 -1.10
N VAL A 60 -9.20 -4.51 -0.90
CA VAL A 60 -8.35 -4.04 -1.99
C VAL A 60 -7.78 -5.18 -2.84
N PRO A 61 -7.29 -6.32 -2.28
CA PRO A 61 -6.89 -7.47 -3.08
C PRO A 61 -7.98 -7.99 -4.02
N ILE A 62 -9.24 -8.00 -3.58
CA ILE A 62 -10.38 -8.44 -4.40
C ILE A 62 -10.62 -7.46 -5.56
N LEU A 63 -10.46 -6.16 -5.31
CA LEU A 63 -10.61 -5.15 -6.36
C LEU A 63 -9.48 -5.22 -7.38
N SER A 64 -8.22 -5.35 -6.90
CA SER A 64 -7.01 -5.30 -7.74
C SER A 64 -6.75 -6.57 -8.54
N MET A 65 -7.20 -7.76 -8.06
CA MET A 65 -7.00 -9.03 -8.76
C MET A 65 -7.60 -9.03 -10.17
N LYS A 66 -8.69 -8.26 -10.37
CA LYS A 66 -9.37 -8.13 -11.66
C LYS A 66 -8.61 -7.26 -12.66
N SER A 67 -7.68 -6.44 -12.21
CA SER A 67 -7.04 -5.41 -13.03
C SER A 67 -6.26 -6.00 -14.22
N PHE A 68 -5.22 -6.77 -13.97
CA PHE A 68 -4.34 -7.32 -15.00
C PHE A 68 -4.32 -8.85 -15.05
N ALA A 69 -4.43 -9.51 -13.90
CA ALA A 69 -4.39 -10.96 -13.84
C ALA A 69 -5.60 -11.61 -14.53
N GLU A 70 -6.78 -10.99 -14.48
CA GLU A 70 -7.96 -11.47 -15.19
C GLU A 70 -7.83 -11.27 -16.70
N ASP A 71 -7.31 -10.13 -17.16
CA ASP A 71 -7.05 -9.90 -18.58
C ASP A 71 -6.06 -10.92 -19.16
N ARG A 72 -5.03 -11.27 -18.38
CA ARG A 72 -4.06 -12.31 -18.78
C ARG A 72 -4.69 -13.69 -18.85
N LYS A 73 -5.44 -14.07 -17.82
CA LYS A 73 -6.16 -15.35 -17.80
C LYS A 73 -7.07 -15.50 -19.02
N ASN A 74 -7.73 -14.41 -19.43
CA ASN A 74 -8.64 -14.39 -20.57
C ASN A 74 -7.94 -14.08 -21.89
N LYS A 75 -6.60 -13.86 -21.90
CA LYS A 75 -5.79 -13.48 -23.08
C LYS A 75 -6.25 -12.18 -23.75
N THR A 76 -7.00 -11.34 -23.04
CA THR A 76 -7.43 -10.03 -23.53
C THR A 76 -6.35 -8.96 -23.45
N ASP A 77 -5.29 -9.22 -22.69
CA ASP A 77 -4.08 -8.39 -22.61
C ASP A 77 -3.39 -8.24 -23.98
N GLN A 78 -3.42 -9.28 -24.83
CA GLN A 78 -2.83 -9.24 -26.19
C GLN A 78 -3.52 -8.19 -27.07
N LEU A 79 -4.84 -8.04 -26.95
CA LEU A 79 -5.60 -7.01 -27.68
C LEU A 79 -5.24 -5.60 -27.20
N LEU A 80 -4.92 -5.44 -25.92
CA LEU A 80 -4.46 -4.16 -25.37
C LEU A 80 -3.04 -3.82 -25.83
N LEU A 81 -2.14 -4.81 -25.88
CA LEU A 81 -0.75 -4.63 -26.32
C LEU A 81 -0.61 -4.33 -27.83
N THR A 82 -1.54 -4.84 -28.65
CA THR A 82 -1.58 -4.58 -30.11
C THR A 82 -2.33 -3.31 -30.47
N SER A 83 -3.06 -2.71 -29.52
CA SER A 83 -3.78 -1.46 -29.76
C SER A 83 -2.83 -0.27 -29.93
N PRO A 84 -3.19 0.76 -30.73
CA PRO A 84 -2.36 1.97 -30.93
C PRO A 84 -2.45 2.95 -29.73
N VAL A 85 -2.48 2.40 -28.51
CA VAL A 85 -2.57 3.18 -27.26
C VAL A 85 -1.26 3.01 -26.48
N SER A 86 -0.80 4.08 -25.81
CA SER A 86 0.41 3.98 -24.99
C SER A 86 0.17 3.11 -23.75
N LEU A 87 1.22 2.35 -23.34
CA LEU A 87 1.14 1.49 -22.15
C LEU A 87 0.81 2.29 -20.88
N VAL A 88 1.35 3.50 -20.77
CA VAL A 88 1.07 4.43 -19.68
C VAL A 88 -0.43 4.75 -19.60
N GLU A 89 -1.08 5.00 -20.74
CA GLU A 89 -2.53 5.28 -20.77
C GLU A 89 -3.37 4.07 -20.36
N ILE A 90 -2.91 2.86 -20.66
CA ILE A 90 -3.60 1.63 -20.25
C ILE A 90 -3.53 1.48 -18.73
N VAL A 91 -2.31 1.59 -18.17
CA VAL A 91 -2.07 1.44 -16.72
C VAL A 91 -2.79 2.52 -15.94
N LEU A 92 -2.67 3.80 -16.33
CA LEU A 92 -3.36 4.90 -15.69
C LEU A 92 -4.87 4.79 -15.80
N GLY A 93 -5.40 4.36 -16.95
CA GLY A 93 -6.83 4.15 -17.13
C GLY A 93 -7.42 3.11 -16.18
N LYS A 94 -6.69 1.98 -15.98
CA LYS A 94 -7.07 0.93 -15.03
C LYS A 94 -6.93 1.38 -13.57
N TYR A 95 -5.83 2.05 -13.25
CA TYR A 95 -5.60 2.59 -11.90
C TYR A 95 -6.69 3.57 -11.49
N LEU A 96 -6.98 4.57 -12.34
CA LEU A 96 -8.01 5.58 -12.07
C LEU A 96 -9.42 4.96 -11.97
N ALA A 97 -9.70 3.90 -12.73
CA ALA A 97 -10.97 3.18 -12.61
C ALA A 97 -11.15 2.54 -11.21
N MET A 98 -10.10 1.90 -10.68
CA MET A 98 -10.13 1.34 -9.32
C MET A 98 -10.24 2.43 -8.25
N VAL A 99 -9.48 3.52 -8.40
CA VAL A 99 -9.55 4.69 -7.50
C VAL A 99 -10.96 5.30 -7.52
N THR A 100 -11.63 5.36 -8.67
CA THR A 100 -13.00 5.87 -8.76
C THR A 100 -13.99 4.99 -7.99
N VAL A 101 -13.85 3.66 -8.09
CA VAL A 101 -14.68 2.72 -7.31
C VAL A 101 -14.45 2.92 -5.81
N PHE A 102 -13.19 3.12 -5.38
CA PHE A 102 -12.84 3.39 -3.98
C PHE A 102 -13.29 4.78 -3.50
N ALA A 103 -13.35 5.77 -4.40
CA ALA A 103 -13.81 7.11 -4.04
C ALA A 103 -15.29 7.13 -3.60
N ILE A 104 -16.12 6.18 -4.06
CA ILE A 104 -17.55 6.15 -3.70
C ILE A 104 -17.75 6.03 -2.18
N PRO A 105 -17.23 5.01 -1.47
CA PRO A 105 -17.34 4.96 -0.01
C PRO A 105 -16.70 6.16 0.68
N CYS A 106 -15.59 6.70 0.16
CA CYS A 106 -14.93 7.86 0.75
C CYS A 106 -15.81 9.13 0.68
N VAL A 107 -16.54 9.32 -0.43
CA VAL A 107 -17.53 10.42 -0.55
C VAL A 107 -18.67 10.24 0.46
N ILE A 108 -19.14 9.02 0.67
CA ILE A 108 -20.16 8.74 1.68
C ILE A 108 -19.61 9.04 3.09
N TYR A 109 -18.35 8.72 3.36
CA TYR A 109 -17.72 9.03 4.65
C TYR A 109 -17.63 10.53 4.93
N CYS A 110 -17.61 11.40 3.92
CA CYS A 110 -17.68 12.85 4.12
C CYS A 110 -18.99 13.33 4.75
N ILE A 111 -20.04 12.50 4.74
CA ILE A 111 -21.33 12.83 5.38
C ILE A 111 -21.27 12.59 6.90
N PHE A 112 -20.47 11.65 7.39
CA PHE A 112 -20.45 11.26 8.80
C PHE A 112 -20.02 12.38 9.77
N PRO A 113 -19.00 13.22 9.48
CA PRO A 113 -18.70 14.37 10.33
C PRO A 113 -19.86 15.38 10.43
N LEU A 114 -20.68 15.51 9.39
CA LEU A 114 -21.88 16.38 9.44
C LEU A 114 -22.93 15.82 10.40
N ILE A 115 -23.09 14.48 10.44
CA ILE A 115 -24.00 13.83 11.38
C ILE A 115 -23.52 14.03 12.82
N ILE A 116 -22.20 13.90 13.09
CA ILE A 116 -21.63 14.19 14.41
C ILE A 116 -21.94 15.62 14.83
N LYS A 117 -21.85 16.58 13.90
CA LYS A 117 -22.16 17.99 14.18
C LYS A 117 -23.60 18.21 14.63
N LEU A 118 -24.55 17.45 14.10
CA LEU A 118 -25.96 17.54 14.50
C LEU A 118 -26.21 17.02 15.93
N GLN A 119 -25.32 16.14 16.42
CA GLN A 119 -25.44 15.54 17.76
C GLN A 119 -24.56 16.23 18.82
N GLY A 120 -23.56 17.03 18.40
CA GLY A 120 -22.67 17.68 19.34
C GLY A 120 -21.54 18.47 18.67
N THR A 121 -20.34 18.38 19.28
CA THR A 121 -19.13 19.02 18.76
C THR A 121 -18.45 18.14 17.71
N ALA A 122 -18.25 18.65 16.50
CA ALA A 122 -17.48 17.99 15.46
C ALA A 122 -16.19 18.76 15.16
N HIS A 123 -15.12 18.05 14.94
CA HIS A 123 -13.80 18.61 14.59
C HIS A 123 -13.53 18.43 13.10
N PHE A 124 -14.22 19.20 12.25
CA PHE A 124 -14.20 19.06 10.80
C PHE A 124 -12.80 19.00 10.18
N LEU A 125 -11.87 19.82 10.67
CA LEU A 125 -10.51 19.88 10.11
C LEU A 125 -9.79 18.54 10.30
N VAL A 126 -9.91 17.91 11.47
CA VAL A 126 -9.31 16.60 11.77
C VAL A 126 -10.01 15.50 10.97
N ASP A 127 -11.32 15.51 10.93
CA ASP A 127 -12.10 14.46 10.26
C ASP A 127 -11.88 14.48 8.75
N TYR A 128 -11.98 15.64 8.10
CA TYR A 128 -11.76 15.73 6.65
C TYR A 128 -10.30 15.50 6.25
N SER A 129 -9.33 15.96 7.06
CA SER A 129 -7.92 15.64 6.79
C SER A 129 -7.64 14.15 6.94
N SER A 130 -8.27 13.47 7.91
CA SER A 130 -8.18 12.02 8.09
C SER A 130 -8.85 11.24 6.95
N ILE A 131 -9.99 11.71 6.43
CA ILE A 131 -10.64 11.14 5.24
C ILE A 131 -9.71 11.26 4.03
N LEU A 132 -9.03 12.42 3.85
CA LEU A 132 -8.06 12.62 2.77
C LEU A 132 -6.88 11.65 2.90
N ALA A 133 -6.30 11.53 4.10
CA ALA A 133 -5.20 10.61 4.37
C ALA A 133 -5.62 9.15 4.14
N PHE A 134 -6.82 8.75 4.56
CA PHE A 134 -7.41 7.44 4.31
C PHE A 134 -7.59 7.17 2.82
N PHE A 135 -8.09 8.14 2.06
CA PHE A 135 -8.23 8.02 0.62
C PHE A 135 -6.88 7.82 -0.07
N LEU A 136 -5.86 8.60 0.29
CA LEU A 136 -4.53 8.45 -0.29
C LEU A 136 -3.86 7.13 0.11
N LEU A 137 -4.02 6.69 1.36
CA LEU A 137 -3.56 5.35 1.80
C LEU A 137 -4.21 4.24 0.96
N GLY A 138 -5.52 4.30 0.75
CA GLY A 138 -6.22 3.34 -0.11
C GLY A 138 -5.74 3.38 -1.56
N CYS A 139 -5.41 4.57 -2.09
CA CYS A 139 -4.79 4.71 -3.42
C CYS A 139 -3.42 4.04 -3.50
N VAL A 140 -2.59 4.11 -2.44
CA VAL A 140 -1.31 3.38 -2.35
C VAL A 140 -1.57 1.86 -2.33
N PHE A 141 -2.51 1.39 -1.53
CA PHE A 141 -2.86 -0.03 -1.46
C PHE A 141 -3.36 -0.57 -2.80
N ILE A 142 -4.18 0.20 -3.52
CA ILE A 142 -4.63 -0.12 -4.87
C ILE A 142 -3.44 -0.18 -5.84
N ALA A 143 -2.48 0.74 -5.75
CA ALA A 143 -1.28 0.74 -6.60
C ALA A 143 -0.40 -0.50 -6.34
N ILE A 144 -0.21 -0.90 -5.07
CA ILE A 144 0.48 -2.15 -4.70
C ILE A 144 -0.24 -3.36 -5.31
N GLY A 145 -1.55 -3.45 -5.13
CA GLY A 145 -2.35 -4.55 -5.66
C GLY A 145 -2.32 -4.62 -7.19
N MET A 146 -2.39 -3.47 -7.86
CA MET A 146 -2.27 -3.37 -9.31
C MET A 146 -0.90 -3.86 -9.79
N PHE A 147 0.18 -3.44 -9.14
CA PHE A 147 1.53 -3.88 -9.47
C PHE A 147 1.67 -5.41 -9.31
N LEU A 148 1.24 -5.98 -8.19
CA LEU A 148 1.31 -7.42 -7.96
C LEU A 148 0.41 -8.21 -8.92
N SER A 149 -0.77 -7.69 -9.25
CA SER A 149 -1.64 -8.26 -10.28
C SER A 149 -0.96 -8.25 -11.67
N SER A 150 -0.08 -7.28 -11.93
CA SER A 150 0.68 -7.22 -13.17
C SER A 150 1.77 -8.29 -13.29
N LEU A 151 2.24 -8.90 -12.21
CA LEU A 151 3.27 -9.93 -12.20
C LEU A 151 2.73 -11.36 -12.38
N THR A 152 1.43 -11.58 -12.13
CA THR A 152 0.81 -12.91 -12.11
C THR A 152 -0.20 -13.08 -13.24
N GLU A 153 -0.48 -14.34 -13.61
CA GLU A 153 -1.51 -14.71 -14.61
C GLU A 153 -2.79 -15.23 -13.96
N SER A 154 -2.71 -15.56 -12.67
CA SER A 154 -3.86 -16.08 -11.91
C SER A 154 -4.42 -14.99 -11.01
N PRO A 155 -5.70 -14.60 -11.15
CA PRO A 155 -6.35 -13.64 -10.26
C PRO A 155 -6.30 -14.06 -8.79
N VAL A 156 -6.38 -15.36 -8.50
CA VAL A 156 -6.33 -15.88 -7.13
C VAL A 156 -4.94 -15.66 -6.52
N ILE A 157 -3.87 -15.95 -7.28
CA ILE A 157 -2.49 -15.69 -6.82
C ILE A 157 -2.27 -14.20 -6.64
N ALA A 158 -2.78 -13.36 -7.55
CA ALA A 158 -2.72 -11.90 -7.42
C ALA A 158 -3.39 -11.41 -6.12
N ALA A 159 -4.58 -11.93 -5.80
CA ALA A 159 -5.29 -11.59 -4.57
C ALA A 159 -4.52 -12.01 -3.31
N ILE A 160 -4.01 -13.25 -3.27
CA ILE A 160 -3.26 -13.78 -2.12
C ILE A 160 -1.95 -13.00 -1.91
N THR A 161 -1.18 -12.75 -2.97
CA THR A 161 0.08 -12.00 -2.88
C THR A 161 -0.15 -10.54 -2.47
N THR A 162 -1.21 -9.90 -3.00
CA THR A 162 -1.59 -8.55 -2.59
C THR A 162 -2.02 -8.53 -1.12
N CYS A 163 -2.85 -9.46 -0.69
CA CYS A 163 -3.27 -9.58 0.69
C CYS A 163 -2.05 -9.74 1.62
N ALA A 164 -1.15 -10.67 1.31
CA ALA A 164 0.06 -10.90 2.09
C ALA A 164 0.96 -9.64 2.16
N ALA A 165 1.14 -8.93 1.04
CA ALA A 165 1.92 -7.70 1.02
C ALA A 165 1.29 -6.59 1.85
N LEU A 166 -0.03 -6.37 1.74
CA LEU A 166 -0.72 -5.35 2.53
C LEU A 166 -0.72 -5.68 4.02
N PHE A 167 -0.93 -6.96 4.40
CA PHE A 167 -0.78 -7.40 5.79
C PHE A 167 0.63 -7.20 6.31
N PHE A 168 1.64 -7.48 5.52
CA PHE A 168 3.02 -7.22 5.89
C PHE A 168 3.26 -5.74 6.22
N PHE A 169 2.84 -4.82 5.35
CA PHE A 169 2.96 -3.37 5.62
C PHE A 169 2.14 -2.92 6.84
N TYR A 170 0.96 -3.48 7.05
CA TYR A 170 0.12 -3.16 8.20
C TYR A 170 0.72 -3.65 9.52
N LEU A 171 1.31 -4.85 9.54
CA LEU A 171 1.92 -5.41 10.74
C LEU A 171 3.30 -4.84 11.05
N LEU A 172 3.95 -4.16 10.09
CA LEU A 172 5.28 -3.57 10.28
C LEU A 172 5.34 -2.65 11.50
N ASP A 173 4.32 -1.83 11.75
CA ASP A 173 4.25 -0.94 12.91
C ASP A 173 4.37 -1.73 14.21
N ASN A 174 3.55 -2.76 14.38
CA ASN A 174 3.60 -3.61 15.55
C ASN A 174 4.93 -4.38 15.65
N LEU A 175 5.47 -4.84 14.53
CA LEU A 175 6.75 -5.56 14.51
C LEU A 175 7.91 -4.66 14.91
N LEU A 176 7.90 -3.37 14.54
CA LEU A 176 8.94 -2.42 14.89
C LEU A 176 9.08 -2.22 16.41
N GLN A 177 8.00 -2.34 17.17
CA GLN A 177 8.01 -2.24 18.63
C GLN A 177 8.80 -3.38 19.29
N TYR A 178 8.90 -4.53 18.62
CA TYR A 178 9.68 -5.68 19.09
C TYR A 178 11.12 -5.69 18.57
N PHE A 179 11.48 -4.77 17.65
CA PHE A 179 12.84 -4.67 17.18
C PHE A 179 13.75 -4.17 18.30
N PRO A 180 14.86 -4.87 18.55
CA PRO A 180 15.76 -4.50 19.63
C PRO A 180 16.41 -3.14 19.33
N SER A 181 16.37 -2.25 20.32
CA SER A 181 17.03 -0.93 20.26
C SER A 181 18.54 -1.00 20.53
N SER A 182 19.08 -2.16 20.93
CA SER A 182 20.50 -2.28 21.26
C SER A 182 21.38 -2.35 20.00
N ALA A 183 22.52 -1.63 20.01
CA ALA A 183 23.48 -1.60 18.91
C ALA A 183 24.01 -3.00 18.55
N ILE A 184 24.15 -3.89 19.54
CA ILE A 184 24.67 -5.26 19.34
C ILE A 184 23.63 -6.09 18.57
N SER A 185 22.36 -6.05 18.95
CA SER A 185 21.31 -6.81 18.27
C SER A 185 21.10 -6.32 16.83
N ASN A 186 21.16 -5.01 16.60
CA ASN A 186 21.09 -4.44 15.26
C ASN A 186 22.29 -4.81 14.39
N LEU A 187 23.49 -4.93 14.98
CA LEU A 187 24.65 -5.44 14.28
C LEU A 187 24.48 -6.91 13.88
N VAL A 188 23.91 -7.74 14.76
CA VAL A 188 23.61 -9.16 14.43
C VAL A 188 22.61 -9.25 13.28
N ILE A 189 21.55 -8.44 13.30
CA ILE A 189 20.58 -8.38 12.21
C ILE A 189 21.25 -7.94 10.89
N TRP A 190 22.13 -6.93 10.94
CA TRP A 190 22.92 -6.48 9.80
C TRP A 190 23.75 -7.61 9.19
N ILE A 191 24.47 -8.36 10.02
CA ILE A 191 25.28 -9.50 9.59
C ILE A 191 24.42 -10.57 8.92
N ILE A 192 23.26 -10.89 9.50
CA ILE A 192 22.30 -11.88 8.94
C ILE A 192 21.79 -11.42 7.57
N ILE A 193 21.42 -10.14 7.42
CA ILE A 193 20.94 -9.59 6.15
C ILE A 193 22.02 -9.70 5.07
N PHE A 194 23.25 -9.30 5.37
CA PHE A 194 24.36 -9.41 4.40
C PHE A 194 24.74 -10.86 4.09
N ALA A 195 24.60 -11.79 5.04
CA ALA A 195 24.74 -13.21 4.78
C ALA A 195 23.67 -13.72 3.79
N LEU A 196 22.41 -13.33 3.97
CA LEU A 196 21.32 -13.69 3.06
C LEU A 196 21.52 -13.08 1.66
N ILE A 197 21.92 -11.82 1.58
CA ILE A 197 22.27 -11.16 0.30
C ILE A 197 23.39 -11.92 -0.41
N GLY A 198 24.42 -12.32 0.32
CA GLY A 198 25.53 -13.11 -0.24
C GLY A 198 25.08 -14.47 -0.75
N LEU A 199 24.22 -15.17 -0.02
CA LEU A 199 23.64 -16.44 -0.49
C LEU A 199 22.80 -16.25 -1.76
N LEU A 200 21.99 -15.17 -1.82
CA LEU A 200 21.23 -14.84 -3.03
C LEU A 200 22.13 -14.54 -4.22
N ILE A 201 23.19 -13.74 -4.04
CA ILE A 201 24.17 -13.43 -5.10
C ILE A 201 24.85 -14.71 -5.54
N TYR A 202 25.27 -15.57 -4.62
CA TYR A 202 25.86 -16.87 -4.95
C TYR A 202 24.90 -17.74 -5.79
N HIS A 203 23.61 -17.78 -5.39
CA HIS A 203 22.62 -18.57 -6.12
C HIS A 203 22.38 -18.06 -7.55
N ILE A 204 22.39 -16.73 -7.75
CA ILE A 204 22.15 -16.09 -9.05
C ILE A 204 23.39 -16.16 -9.94
N THR A 205 24.56 -15.76 -9.41
CA THR A 205 25.80 -15.63 -10.21
C THR A 205 26.63 -16.91 -10.26
N LYS A 206 26.35 -17.86 -9.34
CA LYS A 206 27.16 -19.08 -9.10
C LYS A 206 28.65 -18.80 -8.88
N ASN A 207 29.00 -17.54 -8.58
CA ASN A 207 30.37 -17.10 -8.38
C ASN A 207 30.63 -16.82 -6.91
N GLN A 208 31.40 -17.69 -6.27
CA GLN A 208 31.70 -17.62 -4.84
C GLN A 208 32.55 -16.39 -4.46
N MET A 209 33.41 -15.92 -5.39
CA MET A 209 34.23 -14.73 -5.17
C MET A 209 33.40 -13.45 -5.02
N ILE A 210 32.45 -13.23 -5.93
CA ILE A 210 31.59 -12.02 -5.92
C ILE A 210 30.72 -12.03 -4.66
N ALA A 211 30.12 -13.16 -4.33
CA ALA A 211 29.33 -13.30 -3.11
C ALA A 211 30.18 -13.03 -1.85
N GLY A 212 31.39 -13.58 -1.77
CA GLY A 212 32.30 -13.36 -0.65
C GLY A 212 32.78 -11.91 -0.50
N ILE A 213 33.05 -11.22 -1.62
CA ILE A 213 33.44 -9.79 -1.57
C ILE A 213 32.29 -8.93 -1.03
N VAL A 214 31.08 -9.12 -1.54
CA VAL A 214 29.91 -8.32 -1.13
C VAL A 214 29.57 -8.55 0.34
N THR A 215 29.55 -9.81 0.80
CA THR A 215 29.33 -10.13 2.22
C THR A 215 30.45 -9.60 3.12
N GLY A 216 31.71 -9.72 2.70
CA GLY A 216 32.87 -9.22 3.44
C GLY A 216 32.84 -7.69 3.62
N ILE A 217 32.54 -6.95 2.55
CA ILE A 217 32.38 -5.49 2.60
C ILE A 217 31.24 -5.13 3.54
N GLY A 218 30.10 -5.83 3.47
CA GLY A 218 28.95 -5.59 4.33
C GLY A 218 29.25 -5.82 5.81
N TYR A 219 30.01 -6.87 6.15
CA TYR A 219 30.42 -7.15 7.52
C TYR A 219 31.39 -6.11 8.07
N ILE A 220 32.41 -5.74 7.27
CA ILE A 220 33.37 -4.70 7.65
C ILE A 220 32.64 -3.36 7.87
N ALA A 221 31.74 -2.98 6.98
CA ALA A 221 30.96 -1.76 7.12
C ALA A 221 30.14 -1.76 8.43
N GLY A 222 29.44 -2.85 8.75
CA GLY A 222 28.67 -2.98 10.00
C GLY A 222 29.56 -2.86 11.24
N ILE A 223 30.71 -3.51 11.25
CA ILE A 223 31.68 -3.46 12.36
C ILE A 223 32.27 -2.05 12.51
N VAL A 224 32.64 -1.41 11.40
CA VAL A 224 33.16 -0.02 11.43
C VAL A 224 32.14 0.95 11.99
N VAL A 225 30.87 0.87 11.53
CA VAL A 225 29.78 1.72 12.05
C VAL A 225 29.55 1.48 13.54
N TYR A 226 29.66 0.24 14.01
CA TYR A 226 29.54 -0.10 15.42
C TYR A 226 30.60 0.59 16.29
N PHE A 227 31.87 0.64 15.84
CA PHE A 227 32.96 1.27 16.59
C PHE A 227 32.96 2.79 16.46
N VAL A 228 32.56 3.35 15.31
CA VAL A 228 32.64 4.81 15.07
C VAL A 228 31.41 5.55 15.62
N LYS A 229 30.19 4.99 15.41
CA LYS A 229 28.93 5.62 15.83
C LYS A 229 27.89 4.58 16.22
N LYS A 230 27.92 4.10 17.46
CA LYS A 230 26.94 3.16 18.02
C LYS A 230 25.49 3.64 17.86
N THR A 231 25.26 4.94 18.06
CA THR A 231 23.93 5.56 17.98
C THR A 231 23.26 5.44 16.60
N LEU A 232 24.04 5.36 15.52
CA LEU A 232 23.50 5.14 14.19
C LEU A 232 22.95 3.72 14.02
N LEU A 233 23.60 2.72 14.63
CA LEU A 233 23.13 1.34 14.60
C LEU A 233 21.91 1.12 15.51
N GLU A 234 21.84 1.83 16.64
CA GLU A 234 20.73 1.70 17.59
C GLU A 234 19.36 2.05 16.98
N SER A 235 19.32 3.00 16.04
CA SER A 235 18.08 3.44 15.39
C SER A 235 17.96 3.04 13.89
N LEU A 236 18.99 2.44 13.32
CA LEU A 236 19.09 2.27 11.87
C LEU A 236 17.92 1.47 11.29
N PHE A 237 17.63 0.29 11.86
CA PHE A 237 16.54 -0.55 11.35
C PHE A 237 15.16 -0.01 11.70
N SER A 238 14.96 0.53 12.89
CA SER A 238 13.69 1.16 13.27
C SER A 238 13.40 2.39 12.42
N THR A 239 14.41 3.19 12.09
CA THR A 239 14.22 4.37 11.20
C THR A 239 13.99 3.96 9.76
N LEU A 240 14.78 3.04 9.21
CA LEU A 240 14.59 2.58 7.82
C LEU A 240 13.26 1.87 7.60
N LEU A 241 12.88 0.97 8.51
CA LEU A 241 11.61 0.26 8.42
C LEU A 241 10.42 1.15 8.80
N GLY A 242 10.63 2.12 9.69
CA GLY A 242 9.61 3.12 10.05
C GLY A 242 9.12 3.91 8.83
N HIS A 243 10.01 4.25 7.89
CA HIS A 243 9.61 4.88 6.63
C HIS A 243 8.73 3.99 5.72
N LEU A 244 8.71 2.68 5.94
CA LEU A 244 7.85 1.74 5.23
C LEU A 244 6.49 1.51 5.91
N VAL A 245 6.30 2.05 7.13
CA VAL A 245 5.03 1.97 7.85
C VAL A 245 4.04 2.97 7.23
N LEU A 246 3.22 2.46 6.33
CA LEU A 246 2.27 3.30 5.59
C LEU A 246 1.14 3.82 6.47
N THR A 247 0.80 3.12 7.54
CA THR A 247 -0.29 3.46 8.46
C THR A 247 0.03 4.62 9.39
N ASP A 248 1.31 4.84 9.73
CA ASP A 248 1.73 5.93 10.63
C ASP A 248 1.33 7.30 10.10
N ILE A 249 1.45 7.49 8.79
CA ILE A 249 1.05 8.73 8.14
C ILE A 249 -0.45 9.01 8.40
N PHE A 250 -1.29 7.98 8.27
CA PHE A 250 -2.72 8.12 8.59
C PHE A 250 -2.94 8.38 10.09
N TYR A 251 -2.20 7.71 10.98
CA TYR A 251 -2.31 7.92 12.43
C TYR A 251 -1.87 9.31 12.86
N ASN A 252 -0.93 9.95 12.15
CA ASN A 252 -0.58 11.36 12.38
C ASN A 252 -1.79 12.27 12.22
N PHE A 253 -2.64 12.03 11.22
CA PHE A 253 -3.88 12.81 11.03
C PHE A 253 -4.97 12.45 12.03
N SER A 254 -5.15 11.15 12.31
CA SER A 254 -6.30 10.65 13.05
C SER A 254 -6.14 10.69 14.57
N GLN A 255 -4.93 10.47 15.07
CA GLN A 255 -4.65 10.36 16.50
C GLN A 255 -3.79 11.49 17.04
N ASN A 256 -2.76 11.91 16.28
CA ASN A 256 -1.84 12.96 16.69
C ASN A 256 -2.32 14.37 16.32
N TYR A 257 -3.39 14.48 15.51
CA TYR A 257 -3.95 15.75 15.01
C TYR A 257 -2.94 16.63 14.28
N ILE A 258 -1.92 16.01 13.68
CA ILE A 258 -0.86 16.70 12.94
C ILE A 258 -1.18 16.62 11.45
N PHE A 259 -1.19 17.77 10.76
CA PHE A 259 -1.29 17.82 9.31
C PHE A 259 0.08 17.54 8.68
N ASP A 260 0.33 16.27 8.37
CA ASP A 260 1.61 15.78 7.84
C ASP A 260 1.66 15.88 6.30
N LEU A 261 2.11 17.03 5.80
CA LEU A 261 2.34 17.23 4.36
C LEU A 261 3.44 16.31 3.82
N GLY A 262 4.48 16.03 4.60
CA GLY A 262 5.54 15.10 4.21
C GLY A 262 4.99 13.70 3.95
N GLY A 263 4.13 13.22 4.86
CA GLY A 263 3.44 11.94 4.71
C GLY A 263 2.56 11.87 3.46
N LEU A 264 1.80 12.92 3.14
CA LEU A 264 1.01 12.96 1.90
C LEU A 264 1.88 12.91 0.65
N LEU A 265 3.03 13.59 0.64
CA LEU A 265 3.98 13.53 -0.47
C LEU A 265 4.60 12.14 -0.61
N THR A 266 4.86 11.42 0.49
CA THR A 266 5.34 10.03 0.43
C THR A 266 4.29 9.11 -0.18
N TYR A 267 3.00 9.24 0.14
CA TYR A 267 1.93 8.49 -0.51
C TYR A 267 1.90 8.75 -2.03
N LEU A 268 1.95 10.01 -2.44
CA LEU A 268 1.96 10.36 -3.87
C LEU A 268 3.18 9.80 -4.59
N SER A 269 4.37 9.89 -3.99
CA SER A 269 5.60 9.36 -4.57
C SER A 269 5.55 7.84 -4.73
N LEU A 270 4.99 7.11 -3.76
CA LEU A 270 4.80 5.66 -3.83
C LEU A 270 3.81 5.27 -4.92
N ILE A 271 2.71 6.01 -5.06
CA ILE A 271 1.74 5.78 -6.15
C ILE A 271 2.43 5.92 -7.51
N ILE A 272 3.17 7.01 -7.72
CA ILE A 272 3.88 7.26 -8.98
C ILE A 272 4.90 6.15 -9.26
N LEU A 273 5.68 5.76 -8.25
CA LEU A 273 6.67 4.70 -8.36
C LEU A 273 6.03 3.36 -8.73
N LEU A 274 4.96 2.95 -8.05
CA LEU A 274 4.29 1.67 -8.30
C LEU A 274 3.59 1.64 -9.66
N VAL A 275 2.98 2.75 -10.07
CA VAL A 275 2.41 2.90 -11.42
C VAL A 275 3.51 2.79 -12.48
N PHE A 276 4.65 3.46 -12.27
CA PHE A 276 5.81 3.35 -13.17
C PHE A 276 6.33 1.92 -13.26
N LEU A 277 6.52 1.24 -12.11
CA LEU A 277 6.93 -0.17 -12.09
C LEU A 277 5.95 -1.07 -12.83
N THR A 278 4.65 -0.80 -12.72
CA THR A 278 3.61 -1.53 -13.46
C THR A 278 3.77 -1.33 -14.96
N VAL A 279 4.04 -0.11 -15.41
CA VAL A 279 4.32 0.18 -16.84
C VAL A 279 5.52 -0.60 -17.32
N GLN A 280 6.63 -0.61 -16.56
CA GLN A 280 7.86 -1.34 -16.91
C GLN A 280 7.64 -2.85 -17.02
N THR A 281 6.82 -3.44 -16.15
CA THR A 281 6.47 -4.88 -16.25
C THR A 281 5.72 -5.19 -17.53
N PHE A 282 4.86 -4.28 -17.99
CA PHE A 282 4.15 -4.41 -19.27
C PHE A 282 5.07 -4.19 -20.48
N GLU A 283 5.97 -3.23 -20.40
CA GLU A 283 6.94 -2.95 -21.46
C GLU A 283 7.87 -4.15 -21.68
N LYS A 284 8.39 -4.74 -20.61
CA LYS A 284 9.22 -5.95 -20.70
C LYS A 284 8.50 -7.09 -21.43
N ARG A 285 7.20 -7.26 -21.22
CA ARG A 285 6.41 -8.30 -21.89
C ARG A 285 6.13 -8.02 -23.37
N ARG A 286 6.11 -6.75 -23.77
CA ARG A 286 5.92 -6.38 -25.18
C ARG A 286 7.12 -6.81 -26.04
N TRP A 287 8.29 -6.96 -25.40
CA TRP A 287 9.56 -7.31 -26.09
C TRP A 287 9.93 -8.80 -25.94
N SER A 288 9.26 -9.55 -25.09
CA SER A 288 9.42 -11.00 -24.92
C SER A 288 8.34 -11.78 -25.68
#